data_2e378237cf92435720ca8dd0b30e8d29
#
_entry.id   2e378237cf92435720ca8dd0b30e8d29
#
_cell.length_a   1.000
_cell.length_b   1.000
_cell.length_c   1.000
_cell.angle_alpha   90.00
_cell.angle_beta   90.00
_cell.angle_gamma   90.00
#
_symmetry.space_group_name_H-M   'P 1'
#
loop_
_entity.id
_entity.type
_entity.pdbx_description
1 polymer ?
#
loop_
_entity_poly.entity_id
_entity_poly.type
_entity_poly.pdbx_seq_one_letter_code
_entity_poly.pdbx_strand_id
1 'polypeptide(L)'
;MSNSPLKPDILIFGGGIAGLWLINRLNAAGYQCLLLETDTLGGDQTLASQGIIHGGLKYALGGNLSSESESIAAMPDRWRAAMAGNDPVDLRQLQVLSDTQHMWSSGSVASRMTNFFASKMLRGRIEKLKRDHFPSALADKAFKGNVYKLDDLVINTESLIDTLAAPVRERLLAFDRERDSLEWGEQGLKAVTVNGQRIEPTLTILSAGNGNPALLDGAHQARLLPEEHSQLRPLKMLLVKHDLGHRLYAHCVGTSNKPVLTVTTHDCPDGKVVWYLGGDLAERGV
;
A
#
# COMPACT_ATOMS: atom_id res chain seq x y z
N MET A 1 -28.56 15.65 24.49
CA MET A 1 -27.58 14.65 24.03
C MET A 1 -26.59 14.47 25.17
N SER A 2 -26.19 13.24 25.50
CA SER A 2 -25.33 12.94 26.65
C SER A 2 -23.99 13.64 26.48
N ASN A 3 -23.63 14.54 27.40
CA ASN A 3 -22.39 15.33 27.37
C ASN A 3 -21.18 14.52 27.92
N SER A 4 -21.33 13.21 28.07
CA SER A 4 -20.29 12.34 28.61
C SER A 4 -19.24 12.06 27.51
N PRO A 5 -17.94 12.09 27.84
CA PRO A 5 -16.89 11.77 26.89
C PRO A 5 -16.96 10.32 26.44
N LEU A 6 -16.67 10.07 25.14
CA LEU A 6 -16.41 8.72 24.63
C LEU A 6 -15.01 8.28 25.10
N LYS A 7 -14.88 7.04 25.53
CA LYS A 7 -13.62 6.49 26.05
C LYS A 7 -13.22 5.22 25.30
N PRO A 8 -12.77 5.34 24.04
CA PRO A 8 -12.27 4.18 23.33
C PRO A 8 -10.93 3.72 23.94
N ASP A 9 -10.64 2.42 23.81
CA ASP A 9 -9.32 1.91 24.17
C ASP A 9 -8.25 2.54 23.27
N ILE A 10 -8.55 2.65 21.96
CA ILE A 10 -7.60 3.11 20.96
C ILE A 10 -8.26 4.11 20.00
N LEU A 11 -7.60 5.24 19.81
CA LEU A 11 -7.90 6.22 18.77
C LEU A 11 -6.83 6.17 17.69
N ILE A 12 -7.25 6.00 16.43
CA ILE A 12 -6.36 5.91 15.28
C ILE A 12 -6.55 7.15 14.42
N PHE A 13 -5.45 7.80 14.03
CA PHE A 13 -5.47 8.88 13.05
C PHE A 13 -5.01 8.35 11.69
N GLY A 14 -5.82 8.60 10.66
CA GLY A 14 -5.55 8.27 9.27
C GLY A 14 -6.34 7.05 8.77
N GLY A 15 -7.21 7.29 7.79
CA GLY A 15 -8.06 6.32 7.11
C GLY A 15 -7.44 5.70 5.86
N GLY A 16 -6.11 5.68 5.76
CA GLY A 16 -5.37 4.92 4.75
C GLY A 16 -5.36 3.42 5.08
N ILE A 17 -4.67 2.62 4.23
CA ILE A 17 -4.55 1.16 4.41
C ILE A 17 -4.06 0.79 5.81
N ALA A 18 -3.10 1.53 6.38
CA ALA A 18 -2.53 1.20 7.68
C ALA A 18 -3.57 1.33 8.80
N GLY A 19 -4.28 2.45 8.86
CA GLY A 19 -5.32 2.69 9.88
C GLY A 19 -6.52 1.77 9.72
N LEU A 20 -7.02 1.59 8.49
CA LEU A 20 -8.16 0.72 8.22
C LEU A 20 -7.85 -0.76 8.47
N TRP A 21 -6.65 -1.23 8.15
CA TRP A 21 -6.22 -2.59 8.50
C TRP A 21 -6.15 -2.75 10.02
N LEU A 22 -5.53 -1.78 10.67
CA LEU A 22 -5.31 -1.81 12.11
C LEU A 22 -6.61 -1.81 12.91
N ILE A 23 -7.58 -0.95 12.57
CA ILE A 23 -8.86 -0.90 13.27
C ILE A 23 -9.61 -2.23 13.15
N ASN A 24 -9.62 -2.86 11.97
CA ASN A 24 -10.22 -4.19 11.79
C ASN A 24 -9.52 -5.24 12.67
N ARG A 25 -8.18 -5.24 12.66
CA ARG A 25 -7.38 -6.18 13.45
C ARG A 25 -7.60 -6.02 14.95
N LEU A 26 -7.62 -4.79 15.45
CA LEU A 26 -7.80 -4.48 16.87
C LEU A 26 -9.22 -4.76 17.33
N ASN A 27 -10.24 -4.43 16.52
CA ASN A 27 -11.62 -4.79 16.82
C ASN A 27 -11.81 -6.31 16.90
N ALA A 28 -11.18 -7.07 15.99
CA ALA A 28 -11.20 -8.54 16.05
C ALA A 28 -10.51 -9.09 17.31
N ALA A 29 -9.58 -8.34 17.90
CA ALA A 29 -8.95 -8.65 19.19
C ALA A 29 -9.75 -8.17 20.42
N GLY A 30 -10.92 -7.53 20.22
CA GLY A 30 -11.83 -7.09 21.28
C GLY A 30 -11.64 -5.65 21.77
N TYR A 31 -10.72 -4.88 21.17
CA TYR A 31 -10.53 -3.46 21.56
C TYR A 31 -11.64 -2.57 21.00
N GLN A 32 -12.04 -1.57 21.78
CA GLN A 32 -12.96 -0.51 21.35
C GLN A 32 -12.13 0.58 20.63
N CYS A 33 -12.16 0.58 19.30
CA CYS A 33 -11.40 1.52 18.51
C CYS A 33 -12.28 2.56 17.81
N LEU A 34 -11.76 3.78 17.67
CA LEU A 34 -12.27 4.81 16.76
C LEU A 34 -11.16 5.23 15.80
N LEU A 35 -11.53 5.63 14.59
CA LEU A 35 -10.60 6.14 13.60
C LEU A 35 -11.05 7.52 13.12
N LEU A 36 -10.10 8.46 13.06
CA LEU A 36 -10.29 9.80 12.56
C LEU A 36 -9.62 9.96 11.19
N GLU A 37 -10.37 10.49 10.22
CA GLU A 37 -9.84 10.87 8.91
C GLU A 37 -10.27 12.29 8.55
N THR A 38 -9.35 13.05 7.95
CA THR A 38 -9.57 14.47 7.61
C THR A 38 -10.20 14.67 6.23
N ASP A 39 -10.11 13.67 5.37
CA ASP A 39 -10.54 13.75 3.98
C ASP A 39 -11.17 12.40 3.54
N THR A 40 -11.01 12.05 2.30
CA THR A 40 -11.48 10.77 1.75
C THR A 40 -10.64 9.60 2.28
N LEU A 41 -11.28 8.51 2.69
CA LEU A 41 -10.59 7.29 3.10
C LEU A 41 -9.62 6.82 1.99
N GLY A 42 -8.37 6.62 2.37
CA GLY A 42 -7.31 6.22 1.44
C GLY A 42 -6.90 7.28 0.43
N GLY A 43 -7.44 8.51 0.49
CA GLY A 43 -7.38 9.55 -0.53
C GLY A 43 -5.99 10.05 -0.92
N ASP A 44 -4.98 9.77 -0.11
CA ASP A 44 -3.59 10.13 -0.42
C ASP A 44 -2.82 8.92 -1.00
N GLN A 45 -1.91 8.32 -0.24
CA GLN A 45 -0.99 7.30 -0.73
C GLN A 45 -1.66 5.98 -1.12
N THR A 46 -2.74 5.58 -0.46
CA THR A 46 -3.35 4.27 -0.69
C THR A 46 -4.02 4.20 -2.06
N LEU A 47 -4.92 5.13 -2.37
CA LEU A 47 -5.61 5.17 -3.67
C LEU A 47 -4.64 5.53 -4.81
N ALA A 48 -3.62 6.36 -4.54
CA ALA A 48 -2.60 6.70 -5.51
C ALA A 48 -1.58 5.58 -5.75
N SER A 49 -1.60 4.48 -4.98
CA SER A 49 -0.66 3.38 -5.16
C SER A 49 -1.02 2.50 -6.36
N GLN A 50 -0.03 1.71 -6.82
CA GLN A 50 -0.24 0.72 -7.89
C GLN A 50 -0.94 -0.56 -7.42
N GLY A 51 -1.25 -0.70 -6.14
CA GLY A 51 -1.92 -1.87 -5.57
C GLY A 51 -1.10 -3.17 -5.59
N ILE A 52 0.22 -3.09 -5.67
CA ILE A 52 1.09 -4.28 -5.76
C ILE A 52 1.42 -4.79 -4.37
N ILE A 53 1.12 -6.06 -4.11
CA ILE A 53 1.50 -6.78 -2.90
C ILE A 53 2.78 -7.56 -3.17
N HIS A 54 3.90 -7.01 -2.75
CA HIS A 54 5.22 -7.56 -3.04
C HIS A 54 5.59 -8.73 -2.15
N GLY A 55 6.15 -9.79 -2.75
CA GLY A 55 6.77 -10.94 -2.09
C GLY A 55 8.27 -10.77 -1.77
N GLY A 56 8.77 -9.54 -1.70
CA GLY A 56 10.16 -9.24 -1.32
C GLY A 56 11.19 -9.34 -2.45
N LEU A 57 10.85 -9.92 -3.59
CA LEU A 57 11.80 -10.20 -4.67
C LEU A 57 12.43 -8.94 -5.27
N LYS A 58 11.66 -7.87 -5.40
CA LYS A 58 12.12 -6.56 -5.87
C LYS A 58 13.32 -6.04 -5.05
N TYR A 59 13.34 -6.31 -3.76
CA TYR A 59 14.40 -5.86 -2.84
C TYR A 59 15.64 -6.74 -2.89
N ALA A 60 15.51 -7.98 -3.36
CA ALA A 60 16.62 -8.91 -3.52
C ALA A 60 17.46 -8.67 -4.79
N LEU A 61 17.00 -7.83 -5.74
CA LEU A 61 17.72 -7.52 -6.99
C LEU A 61 19.13 -6.93 -6.76
N GLY A 62 19.40 -6.38 -5.57
CA GLY A 62 20.72 -5.89 -5.15
C GLY A 62 21.74 -6.97 -4.76
N GLY A 63 21.37 -8.24 -4.79
CA GLY A 63 22.28 -9.37 -4.51
C GLY A 63 22.38 -9.79 -3.04
N ASN A 64 21.83 -9.02 -2.11
CA ASN A 64 21.72 -9.38 -0.69
C ASN A 64 20.26 -9.49 -0.29
N LEU A 65 19.89 -10.60 0.38
CA LEU A 65 18.64 -10.68 1.12
C LEU A 65 18.80 -9.81 2.36
N SER A 66 18.14 -8.68 2.37
CA SER A 66 18.03 -7.86 3.57
C SER A 66 16.93 -8.40 4.49
N SER A 67 17.03 -8.07 5.79
CA SER A 67 15.96 -8.38 6.76
C SER A 67 14.58 -7.84 6.31
N GLU A 68 14.59 -6.75 5.55
CA GLU A 68 13.38 -6.17 4.95
C GLU A 68 12.79 -7.08 3.87
N SER A 69 13.62 -7.69 3.01
CA SER A 69 13.13 -8.61 1.97
C SER A 69 12.55 -9.89 2.57
N GLU A 70 13.09 -10.36 3.68
CA GLU A 70 12.57 -11.54 4.41
C GLU A 70 11.24 -11.25 5.10
N SER A 71 11.11 -10.09 5.75
CA SER A 71 9.87 -9.69 6.42
C SER A 71 8.70 -9.46 5.45
N ILE A 72 8.99 -9.04 4.21
CA ILE A 72 7.99 -8.84 3.15
C ILE A 72 7.67 -10.15 2.40
N ALA A 73 8.55 -11.14 2.45
CA ALA A 73 8.42 -12.37 1.67
C ALA A 73 7.10 -13.13 1.88
N ALA A 74 6.53 -13.05 3.08
CA ALA A 74 5.27 -13.72 3.43
C ALA A 74 4.01 -12.88 3.11
N MET A 75 4.15 -11.66 2.58
CA MET A 75 3.00 -10.78 2.36
C MET A 75 1.98 -11.33 1.36
N PRO A 76 2.36 -11.86 0.18
CA PRO A 76 1.37 -12.45 -0.73
C PRO A 76 0.53 -13.55 -0.09
N ASP A 77 1.17 -14.44 0.67
CA ASP A 77 0.48 -15.56 1.36
C ASP A 77 -0.48 -15.04 2.44
N ARG A 78 -0.07 -14.02 3.19
CA ARG A 78 -0.91 -13.37 4.20
C ARG A 78 -2.13 -12.72 3.56
N TRP A 79 -1.95 -12.00 2.45
CA TRP A 79 -3.07 -11.39 1.74
C TRP A 79 -4.02 -12.44 1.15
N ARG A 80 -3.48 -13.54 0.59
CA ARG A 80 -4.32 -14.66 0.13
C ARG A 80 -5.09 -15.29 1.27
N ALA A 81 -4.48 -15.46 2.45
CA ALA A 81 -5.17 -15.96 3.63
C ALA A 81 -6.33 -15.02 4.05
N ALA A 82 -6.12 -13.72 4.05
CA ALA A 82 -7.17 -12.74 4.34
C ALA A 82 -8.30 -12.76 3.30
N MET A 83 -7.97 -12.90 2.01
CA MET A 83 -8.96 -13.06 0.93
C MET A 83 -9.71 -14.41 1.00
N ALA A 84 -9.12 -15.42 1.60
CA ALA A 84 -9.79 -16.70 1.88
C ALA A 84 -10.60 -16.70 3.20
N GLY A 85 -10.59 -15.61 3.97
CA GLY A 85 -11.25 -15.51 5.28
C GLY A 85 -10.50 -16.21 6.42
N ASN A 86 -9.21 -16.49 6.24
CA ASN A 86 -8.35 -17.17 7.21
C ASN A 86 -7.44 -16.19 7.99
N ASP A 87 -7.73 -14.89 7.97
CA ASP A 87 -7.08 -13.84 8.75
C ASP A 87 -8.16 -13.05 9.51
N PRO A 88 -7.86 -12.50 10.70
CA PRO A 88 -8.81 -11.62 11.40
C PRO A 88 -9.28 -10.39 10.61
N VAL A 89 -8.51 -9.98 9.60
CA VAL A 89 -8.93 -8.94 8.64
C VAL A 89 -9.53 -9.63 7.43
N ASP A 90 -10.83 -9.47 7.23
CA ASP A 90 -11.57 -10.12 6.15
C ASP A 90 -11.47 -9.34 4.84
N LEU A 91 -10.82 -9.94 3.85
CA LEU A 91 -10.66 -9.38 2.50
C LEU A 91 -11.39 -10.19 1.42
N ARG A 92 -12.40 -10.97 1.75
CA ARG A 92 -13.12 -11.83 0.77
C ARG A 92 -13.83 -11.04 -0.33
N GLN A 93 -14.12 -9.75 -0.11
CA GLN A 93 -14.75 -8.87 -1.09
C GLN A 93 -13.73 -8.06 -1.92
N LEU A 94 -12.43 -8.23 -1.65
CA LEU A 94 -11.38 -7.50 -2.35
C LEU A 94 -11.30 -7.93 -3.81
N GLN A 95 -11.32 -6.96 -4.73
CA GLN A 95 -11.09 -7.21 -6.14
C GLN A 95 -9.58 -7.35 -6.44
N VAL A 96 -9.20 -8.50 -6.97
CA VAL A 96 -7.85 -8.76 -7.48
C VAL A 96 -7.80 -8.38 -8.95
N LEU A 97 -6.86 -7.52 -9.34
CA LEU A 97 -6.63 -7.12 -10.73
C LEU A 97 -5.72 -8.11 -11.47
N SER A 98 -4.76 -8.68 -10.75
CA SER A 98 -3.91 -9.76 -11.22
C SER A 98 -3.42 -10.60 -10.03
N ASP A 99 -3.49 -11.92 -10.15
CA ASP A 99 -2.96 -12.87 -9.17
C ASP A 99 -1.46 -13.13 -9.36
N THR A 100 -0.87 -12.50 -10.37
CA THR A 100 0.56 -12.57 -10.68
C THR A 100 1.10 -11.25 -11.21
N GLN A 101 2.38 -11.01 -10.97
CA GLN A 101 3.14 -9.90 -11.54
C GLN A 101 4.20 -10.48 -12.49
N HIS A 102 4.64 -9.69 -13.44
CA HIS A 102 5.73 -10.09 -14.33
C HIS A 102 6.97 -9.24 -14.08
N MET A 103 8.10 -9.75 -14.50
CA MET A 103 9.35 -9.02 -14.55
C MET A 103 9.98 -9.24 -15.91
N TRP A 104 10.38 -8.16 -16.58
CA TRP A 104 11.09 -8.28 -17.85
C TRP A 104 12.38 -7.47 -17.87
N SER A 105 13.29 -7.85 -18.75
CA SER A 105 14.51 -7.11 -19.02
C SER A 105 14.75 -6.98 -20.51
N SER A 106 15.43 -5.92 -20.92
CA SER A 106 16.01 -5.85 -22.27
C SER A 106 17.09 -6.91 -22.45
N GLY A 107 17.41 -7.27 -23.71
CA GLY A 107 18.39 -8.30 -24.03
C GLY A 107 19.78 -8.11 -23.39
N SER A 108 20.21 -6.86 -23.19
CA SER A 108 21.51 -6.53 -22.58
C SER A 108 21.62 -6.83 -21.08
N VAL A 109 20.51 -6.99 -20.37
CA VAL A 109 20.46 -7.27 -18.92
C VAL A 109 20.04 -8.71 -18.64
N ALA A 110 19.61 -9.45 -19.65
CA ALA A 110 19.03 -10.79 -19.52
C ALA A 110 19.95 -11.80 -18.81
N SER A 111 21.27 -11.73 -19.04
CA SER A 111 22.24 -12.64 -18.40
C SER A 111 22.38 -12.40 -16.89
N ARG A 112 22.35 -11.15 -16.45
CA ARG A 112 22.41 -10.82 -15.00
C ARG A 112 21.18 -11.33 -14.28
N MET A 113 19.99 -11.19 -14.87
CA MET A 113 18.75 -11.73 -14.32
C MET A 113 18.76 -13.26 -14.25
N THR A 114 19.27 -13.93 -15.29
CA THR A 114 19.35 -15.40 -15.29
C THR A 114 20.23 -15.90 -14.15
N ASN A 115 21.37 -15.28 -13.90
CA ASN A 115 22.26 -15.67 -12.78
C ASN A 115 21.64 -15.38 -11.42
N PHE A 116 20.92 -14.26 -11.27
CA PHE A 116 20.21 -13.92 -10.05
C PHE A 116 19.12 -14.94 -9.71
N PHE A 117 18.31 -15.34 -10.70
CA PHE A 117 17.23 -16.30 -10.50
C PHE A 117 17.69 -17.77 -10.42
N ALA A 118 18.92 -18.06 -10.82
CA ALA A 118 19.51 -19.38 -10.65
C ALA A 118 19.86 -19.70 -9.17
N SER A 119 19.88 -18.72 -8.29
CA SER A 119 20.14 -18.92 -6.88
C SER A 119 19.02 -19.77 -6.23
N LYS A 120 19.41 -20.71 -5.36
CA LYS A 120 18.51 -21.70 -4.72
C LYS A 120 17.33 -21.09 -3.93
N MET A 121 17.45 -19.83 -3.49
CA MET A 121 16.49 -19.18 -2.59
C MET A 121 15.21 -18.72 -3.29
N LEU A 122 15.21 -18.59 -4.61
CA LEU A 122 14.10 -18.04 -5.38
C LEU A 122 13.32 -19.14 -6.13
N ARG A 123 13.74 -20.40 -6.04
CA ARG A 123 13.07 -21.53 -6.68
C ARG A 123 11.68 -21.71 -6.06
N GLY A 124 10.64 -21.65 -6.92
CA GLY A 124 9.23 -21.81 -6.54
C GLY A 124 8.40 -20.51 -6.53
N ARG A 125 9.05 -19.32 -6.49
CA ARG A 125 8.34 -18.02 -6.55
C ARG A 125 8.51 -17.28 -7.88
N ILE A 126 9.33 -17.84 -8.78
CA ILE A 126 9.64 -17.27 -10.08
C ILE A 126 9.67 -18.34 -11.14
N GLU A 127 8.97 -18.07 -12.21
CA GLU A 127 8.95 -18.91 -13.40
C GLU A 127 9.43 -18.11 -14.60
N LYS A 128 10.43 -18.61 -15.34
CA LYS A 128 10.79 -18.06 -16.63
C LYS A 128 9.76 -18.48 -17.67
N LEU A 129 9.06 -17.52 -18.25
CA LEU A 129 8.04 -17.80 -19.24
C LEU A 129 8.64 -18.14 -20.60
N LYS A 130 7.98 -19.06 -21.31
CA LYS A 130 8.16 -19.25 -22.75
C LYS A 130 7.43 -18.16 -23.51
N ARG A 131 7.84 -17.91 -24.74
CA ARG A 131 7.34 -16.77 -25.53
C ARG A 131 5.84 -16.82 -25.79
N ASP A 132 5.28 -18.00 -25.95
CA ASP A 132 3.85 -18.26 -26.12
C ASP A 132 3.00 -17.91 -24.89
N HIS A 133 3.64 -17.77 -23.73
CA HIS A 133 3.02 -17.37 -22.45
C HIS A 133 3.30 -15.93 -22.03
N PHE A 134 3.91 -15.12 -22.91
CA PHE A 134 4.18 -13.72 -22.60
C PHE A 134 2.87 -12.92 -22.52
N PRO A 135 2.76 -11.94 -21.59
CA PRO A 135 1.67 -10.97 -21.64
C PRO A 135 1.54 -10.35 -23.04
N SER A 136 0.32 -10.10 -23.48
CA SER A 136 0.04 -9.61 -24.84
C SER A 136 0.82 -8.33 -25.19
N ALA A 137 1.02 -7.44 -24.23
CA ALA A 137 1.84 -6.23 -24.41
C ALA A 137 3.33 -6.50 -24.67
N LEU A 138 3.84 -7.70 -24.36
CA LEU A 138 5.23 -8.12 -24.57
C LEU A 138 5.37 -9.24 -25.62
N ALA A 139 4.28 -9.61 -26.29
CA ALA A 139 4.24 -10.73 -27.22
C ALA A 139 4.84 -10.42 -28.60
N ASP A 140 5.02 -9.12 -28.95
CA ASP A 140 5.54 -8.71 -30.25
C ASP A 140 6.92 -9.32 -30.55
N LYS A 141 7.13 -9.77 -31.79
CA LYS A 141 8.37 -10.41 -32.25
C LYS A 141 9.61 -9.51 -32.14
N ALA A 142 9.43 -8.19 -32.11
CA ALA A 142 10.50 -7.23 -31.90
C ALA A 142 11.02 -7.23 -30.46
N PHE A 143 10.21 -7.65 -29.49
CA PHE A 143 10.67 -7.78 -28.11
C PHE A 143 11.66 -8.95 -27.97
N LYS A 144 12.89 -8.68 -27.55
CA LYS A 144 13.99 -9.65 -27.42
C LYS A 144 14.39 -9.95 -25.97
N GLY A 145 13.59 -9.49 -24.99
CA GLY A 145 13.85 -9.68 -23.57
C GLY A 145 13.44 -11.04 -23.03
N ASN A 146 13.79 -11.29 -21.78
CA ASN A 146 13.22 -12.39 -20.98
C ASN A 146 12.05 -11.87 -20.15
N VAL A 147 11.05 -12.73 -19.94
CA VAL A 147 9.91 -12.47 -19.04
C VAL A 147 9.87 -13.56 -17.99
N TYR A 148 9.66 -13.13 -16.75
CA TYR A 148 9.50 -14.00 -15.58
C TYR A 148 8.16 -13.70 -14.93
N LYS A 149 7.47 -14.74 -14.48
CA LYS A 149 6.27 -14.65 -13.66
C LYS A 149 6.66 -14.62 -12.19
N LEU A 150 6.05 -13.71 -11.42
CA LEU A 150 6.25 -13.55 -9.98
C LEU A 150 4.95 -13.90 -9.25
N ASP A 151 5.08 -14.26 -7.99
CA ASP A 151 3.95 -14.59 -7.10
C ASP A 151 3.33 -13.35 -6.42
N ASP A 152 3.71 -12.16 -6.86
CA ASP A 152 3.16 -10.90 -6.37
C ASP A 152 1.71 -10.72 -6.87
N LEU A 153 0.86 -10.11 -6.03
CA LEU A 153 -0.53 -9.80 -6.36
C LEU A 153 -0.67 -8.34 -6.77
N VAL A 154 -1.66 -8.04 -7.61
CA VAL A 154 -2.10 -6.66 -7.86
C VAL A 154 -3.57 -6.54 -7.54
N ILE A 155 -3.92 -5.61 -6.67
CA ILE A 155 -5.28 -5.42 -6.16
C ILE A 155 -5.84 -4.09 -6.59
N ASN A 156 -7.18 -3.99 -6.61
CA ASN A 156 -7.88 -2.72 -6.77
C ASN A 156 -7.87 -1.97 -5.43
N THR A 157 -7.26 -0.80 -5.39
CA THR A 157 -7.09 -0.01 -4.15
C THR A 157 -8.40 0.61 -3.66
N GLU A 158 -9.34 0.97 -4.54
CA GLU A 158 -10.68 1.43 -4.16
C GLU A 158 -11.46 0.30 -3.49
N SER A 159 -11.49 -0.87 -4.13
CA SER A 159 -12.12 -2.07 -3.55
C SER A 159 -11.50 -2.46 -2.20
N LEU A 160 -10.20 -2.25 -2.02
CA LEU A 160 -9.53 -2.48 -0.72
C LEU A 160 -10.08 -1.55 0.36
N ILE A 161 -10.15 -0.24 0.06
CA ILE A 161 -10.68 0.75 1.02
C ILE A 161 -12.13 0.43 1.39
N ASP A 162 -12.97 0.14 0.40
CA ASP A 162 -14.38 -0.23 0.64
C ASP A 162 -14.50 -1.49 1.51
N THR A 163 -13.71 -2.51 1.20
CA THR A 163 -13.69 -3.79 1.94
C THR A 163 -13.28 -3.59 3.39
N LEU A 164 -12.23 -2.79 3.63
CA LEU A 164 -11.73 -2.52 4.98
C LEU A 164 -12.64 -1.56 5.78
N ALA A 165 -13.28 -0.60 5.12
CA ALA A 165 -14.14 0.39 5.78
C ALA A 165 -15.51 -0.17 6.15
N ALA A 166 -16.08 -1.07 5.35
CA ALA A 166 -17.43 -1.58 5.52
C ALA A 166 -17.72 -2.14 6.92
N PRO A 167 -16.89 -3.02 7.51
CA PRO A 167 -17.18 -3.61 8.84
C PRO A 167 -17.03 -2.61 10.00
N VAL A 168 -16.37 -1.47 9.79
CA VAL A 168 -16.04 -0.51 10.85
C VAL A 168 -16.63 0.87 10.61
N ARG A 169 -17.56 1.02 9.66
CA ARG A 169 -18.11 2.30 9.19
C ARG A 169 -18.60 3.21 10.33
N GLU A 170 -19.26 2.66 11.33
CA GLU A 170 -19.78 3.40 12.50
C GLU A 170 -18.66 3.90 13.45
N ARG A 171 -17.43 3.44 13.25
CA ARG A 171 -16.24 3.79 14.04
C ARG A 171 -15.32 4.76 13.32
N LEU A 172 -15.67 5.13 12.08
CA LEU A 172 -14.93 6.08 11.26
C LEU A 172 -15.57 7.46 11.43
N LEU A 173 -14.78 8.42 11.87
CA LEU A 173 -15.25 9.78 12.14
C LEU A 173 -14.46 10.76 11.27
N ALA A 174 -15.17 11.71 10.66
CA ALA A 174 -14.54 12.83 9.97
C ALA A 174 -13.95 13.79 11.00
N PHE A 175 -12.69 14.15 10.83
CA PHE A 175 -11.96 15.10 11.66
C PHE A 175 -11.63 16.37 10.85
N ASP A 176 -12.17 17.48 11.28
CA ASP A 176 -11.97 18.77 10.66
C ASP A 176 -10.95 19.58 11.46
N ARG A 177 -9.77 19.86 10.89
CA ARG A 177 -8.68 20.55 11.60
C ARG A 177 -8.99 21.99 11.98
N GLU A 178 -9.94 22.63 11.33
CA GLU A 178 -10.34 24.02 11.62
C GLU A 178 -11.39 24.10 12.74
N ARG A 179 -12.26 23.10 12.83
CA ARG A 179 -13.36 23.06 13.77
C ARG A 179 -13.07 22.21 15.00
N ASP A 180 -12.39 21.10 14.83
CA ASP A 180 -12.14 20.09 15.83
C ASP A 180 -10.81 20.37 16.55
N SER A 181 -10.58 19.86 17.74
CA SER A 181 -9.43 20.21 18.54
C SER A 181 -8.75 19.00 19.18
N LEU A 182 -7.43 19.12 19.35
CA LEU A 182 -6.58 18.13 20.04
C LEU A 182 -6.11 18.74 21.38
N GLU A 183 -6.29 17.99 22.46
CA GLU A 183 -5.76 18.36 23.79
C GLU A 183 -4.62 17.41 24.14
N TRP A 184 -3.38 17.90 24.09
CA TRP A 184 -2.22 17.14 24.48
C TRP A 184 -1.97 17.26 25.99
N GLY A 185 -1.60 16.15 26.63
CA GLY A 185 -1.21 16.08 28.03
C GLY A 185 0.21 15.58 28.21
N GLU A 186 0.65 15.39 29.45
CA GLU A 186 2.03 14.96 29.76
C GLU A 186 2.36 13.52 29.32
N GLN A 187 1.36 12.68 29.07
CA GLN A 187 1.54 11.26 28.74
C GLN A 187 1.05 10.89 27.32
N GLY A 188 0.61 11.88 26.54
CA GLY A 188 0.05 11.63 25.21
C GLY A 188 -1.13 12.55 24.89
N LEU A 189 -1.88 12.19 23.87
CA LEU A 189 -3.13 12.86 23.53
C LEU A 189 -4.17 12.56 24.61
N LYS A 190 -4.54 13.60 25.36
CA LYS A 190 -5.51 13.49 26.45
C LYS A 190 -6.93 13.41 25.94
N ALA A 191 -7.27 14.21 24.96
CA ALA A 191 -8.59 14.23 24.36
C ALA A 191 -8.60 14.81 22.94
N VAL A 192 -9.63 14.45 22.21
CA VAL A 192 -10.01 15.06 20.93
C VAL A 192 -11.46 15.51 21.04
N THR A 193 -11.79 16.67 20.50
CA THR A 193 -13.19 17.08 20.35
C THR A 193 -13.54 17.04 18.86
N VAL A 194 -14.50 16.19 18.49
CA VAL A 194 -14.96 16.00 17.10
C VAL A 194 -16.44 16.34 17.05
N ASN A 195 -16.84 17.30 16.23
CA ASN A 195 -18.23 17.77 16.13
C ASN A 195 -18.87 18.11 17.51
N GLY A 196 -18.07 18.64 18.44
CA GLY A 196 -18.51 18.95 19.80
C GLY A 196 -18.56 17.75 20.75
N GLN A 197 -18.31 16.54 20.28
CA GLN A 197 -18.20 15.33 21.12
C GLN A 197 -16.76 15.17 21.60
N ARG A 198 -16.57 15.11 22.90
CA ARG A 198 -15.26 14.82 23.52
C ARG A 198 -14.95 13.34 23.51
N ILE A 199 -13.74 12.98 23.08
CA ILE A 199 -13.19 11.61 23.01
C ILE A 199 -11.92 11.57 23.84
N GLU A 200 -11.84 10.67 24.80
CA GLU A 200 -10.70 10.48 25.72
C GLU A 200 -10.14 9.06 25.54
N PRO A 201 -9.19 8.85 24.61
CA PRO A 201 -8.64 7.53 24.35
C PRO A 201 -7.63 7.10 25.42
N THR A 202 -7.50 5.78 25.65
CA THR A 202 -6.41 5.24 26.46
C THR A 202 -5.09 5.25 25.70
N LEU A 203 -5.12 4.95 24.39
CA LEU A 203 -3.97 4.93 23.50
C LEU A 203 -4.30 5.64 22.20
N THR A 204 -3.33 6.36 21.66
CA THR A 204 -3.43 7.00 20.35
C THR A 204 -2.40 6.44 19.37
N ILE A 205 -2.83 6.15 18.14
CA ILE A 205 -1.96 5.65 17.07
C ILE A 205 -2.01 6.62 15.90
N LEU A 206 -0.84 7.09 15.46
CA LEU A 206 -0.68 8.00 14.34
C LEU A 206 -0.32 7.21 13.07
N SER A 207 -1.26 7.07 12.16
CA SER A 207 -1.11 6.38 10.86
C SER A 207 -1.58 7.25 9.69
N ALA A 208 -1.51 8.57 9.86
CA ALA A 208 -2.07 9.56 8.94
C ALA A 208 -1.17 9.89 7.73
N GLY A 209 -0.16 9.06 7.42
CA GLY A 209 0.70 9.30 6.25
C GLY A 209 1.28 10.72 6.24
N ASN A 210 0.97 11.50 5.21
CA ASN A 210 1.37 12.90 5.09
C ASN A 210 0.81 13.82 6.19
N GLY A 211 -0.22 13.40 6.90
CA GLY A 211 -0.78 14.12 8.05
C GLY A 211 0.02 13.94 9.35
N ASN A 212 0.89 12.91 9.43
CA ASN A 212 1.67 12.64 10.64
C ASN A 212 2.58 13.79 11.09
N PRO A 213 3.29 14.52 10.21
CA PRO A 213 4.13 15.65 10.66
C PRO A 213 3.37 16.65 11.54
N ALA A 214 2.18 17.08 11.13
CA ALA A 214 1.39 18.03 11.90
C ALA A 214 0.90 17.47 13.26
N LEU A 215 0.65 16.16 13.34
CA LEU A 215 0.30 15.50 14.60
C LEU A 215 1.52 15.35 15.51
N LEU A 216 2.69 15.02 14.93
CA LEU A 216 3.96 14.92 15.65
C LEU A 216 4.42 16.28 16.19
N ASP A 217 4.21 17.37 15.45
CA ASP A 217 4.49 18.73 15.91
C ASP A 217 3.71 19.04 17.21
N GLY A 218 2.44 18.67 17.27
CA GLY A 218 1.62 18.82 18.47
C GLY A 218 2.16 18.02 19.67
N ALA A 219 2.56 16.77 19.44
CA ALA A 219 3.18 15.92 20.45
C ALA A 219 4.55 16.44 20.91
N HIS A 220 5.35 16.98 19.96
CA HIS A 220 6.64 17.60 20.26
C HIS A 220 6.47 18.88 21.10
N GLN A 221 5.54 19.76 20.74
CA GLN A 221 5.22 20.96 21.53
C GLN A 221 4.78 20.61 22.96
N ALA A 222 4.09 19.49 23.14
CA ALA A 222 3.74 18.92 24.44
C ALA A 222 4.91 18.20 25.15
N ARG A 223 6.12 18.19 24.57
CA ARG A 223 7.33 17.52 25.08
C ARG A 223 7.21 16.01 25.26
N LEU A 224 6.34 15.35 24.50
CA LEU A 224 6.13 13.91 24.53
C LEU A 224 7.14 13.15 23.69
N LEU A 225 7.64 13.77 22.64
CA LEU A 225 8.60 13.18 21.69
C LEU A 225 9.81 14.09 21.55
N PRO A 226 11.00 13.55 21.30
CA PRO A 226 12.13 14.32 20.82
C PRO A 226 11.80 14.91 19.44
N GLU A 227 12.59 15.86 18.98
CA GLU A 227 12.43 16.42 17.62
C GLU A 227 12.56 15.29 16.60
N GLU A 228 11.47 14.96 15.94
CA GLU A 228 11.40 13.89 14.95
C GLU A 228 11.51 14.47 13.54
N HIS A 229 12.38 13.87 12.74
CA HIS A 229 12.51 14.23 11.34
C HIS A 229 11.65 13.30 10.47
N SER A 230 10.53 13.83 10.00
CA SER A 230 9.69 13.16 9.02
C SER A 230 10.18 13.50 7.62
N GLN A 231 10.62 12.51 6.85
CA GLN A 231 11.03 12.70 5.47
C GLN A 231 9.87 12.42 4.51
N LEU A 232 9.38 13.46 3.84
CA LEU A 232 8.47 13.31 2.71
C LEU A 232 9.28 12.93 1.48
N ARG A 233 8.90 11.83 0.82
CA ARG A 233 9.49 11.41 -0.45
C ARG A 233 8.45 11.61 -1.55
N PRO A 234 8.62 12.61 -2.41
CA PRO A 234 7.70 12.81 -3.52
C PRO A 234 7.84 11.66 -4.53
N LEU A 235 6.71 11.06 -4.89
CA LEU A 235 6.59 10.06 -5.94
C LEU A 235 5.61 10.58 -6.97
N LYS A 236 6.02 10.56 -8.23
CA LYS A 236 5.12 10.85 -9.36
C LYS A 236 4.88 9.55 -10.12
N MET A 237 3.66 9.40 -10.63
CA MET A 237 3.31 8.37 -11.59
C MET A 237 2.80 9.03 -12.86
N LEU A 238 3.08 8.41 -14.01
CA LEU A 238 2.46 8.77 -15.26
C LEU A 238 1.24 7.87 -15.48
N LEU A 239 0.14 8.47 -15.88
CA LEU A 239 -1.09 7.76 -16.20
C LEU A 239 -1.28 7.79 -17.71
N VAL A 240 -1.32 6.61 -18.34
CA VAL A 240 -1.52 6.48 -19.78
C VAL A 240 -2.84 5.75 -20.03
N LYS A 241 -3.86 6.53 -20.43
CA LYS A 241 -5.17 5.98 -20.79
C LYS A 241 -5.16 5.54 -22.25
N HIS A 242 -5.62 4.33 -22.52
CA HIS A 242 -5.65 3.76 -23.87
C HIS A 242 -6.76 2.72 -24.05
N ASP A 243 -7.01 2.33 -25.30
CA ASP A 243 -7.97 1.32 -25.73
C ASP A 243 -7.32 0.14 -26.49
N LEU A 244 -6.01 -0.04 -26.33
CA LEU A 244 -5.25 -1.08 -27.03
C LEU A 244 -5.59 -2.52 -26.59
N GLY A 245 -6.45 -2.69 -25.58
CA GLY A 245 -6.85 -4.01 -25.06
C GLY A 245 -5.74 -4.77 -24.31
N HIS A 246 -4.56 -4.18 -24.12
CA HIS A 246 -3.44 -4.81 -23.43
C HIS A 246 -3.48 -4.52 -21.94
N ARG A 247 -3.49 -5.57 -21.12
CA ARG A 247 -3.28 -5.50 -19.69
C ARG A 247 -1.84 -5.92 -19.38
N LEU A 248 -1.16 -5.13 -18.58
CA LEU A 248 0.22 -5.41 -18.17
C LEU A 248 0.39 -5.11 -16.68
N TYR A 249 0.89 -6.10 -15.95
CA TYR A 249 1.28 -6.03 -14.55
C TYR A 249 2.72 -6.50 -14.47
N ALA A 250 3.67 -5.55 -14.49
CA ALA A 250 5.05 -5.94 -14.70
C ALA A 250 6.07 -4.88 -14.28
N HIS A 251 7.27 -5.35 -13.91
CA HIS A 251 8.46 -4.54 -13.67
C HIS A 251 9.45 -4.69 -14.82
N CYS A 252 9.94 -3.57 -15.35
CA CYS A 252 11.10 -3.52 -16.21
C CYS A 252 12.37 -3.39 -15.37
N VAL A 253 13.28 -4.35 -15.49
CA VAL A 253 14.54 -4.35 -14.73
C VAL A 253 15.67 -3.88 -15.64
N GLY A 254 16.42 -2.90 -15.13
CA GLY A 254 17.63 -2.36 -15.73
C GLY A 254 18.89 -2.83 -15.03
N THR A 255 19.92 -2.00 -15.06
CA THR A 255 21.21 -2.23 -14.41
C THR A 255 21.22 -1.83 -12.91
N SER A 256 20.24 -1.04 -12.47
CA SER A 256 20.11 -0.59 -11.09
C SER A 256 19.32 -1.60 -10.23
N ASN A 257 19.38 -1.42 -8.90
CA ASN A 257 18.62 -2.21 -7.95
C ASN A 257 17.11 -1.86 -7.90
N LYS A 258 16.71 -0.81 -8.63
CA LYS A 258 15.31 -0.39 -8.73
C LYS A 258 14.76 -0.73 -10.12
N PRO A 259 13.48 -1.08 -10.25
CA PRO A 259 12.84 -1.17 -11.56
C PRO A 259 12.92 0.16 -12.30
N VAL A 260 13.32 0.11 -13.57
CA VAL A 260 13.30 1.30 -14.45
C VAL A 260 11.87 1.77 -14.66
N LEU A 261 10.95 0.81 -14.83
CA LEU A 261 9.54 1.06 -15.05
C LEU A 261 8.72 -0.02 -14.33
N THR A 262 7.65 0.39 -13.69
CA THR A 262 6.62 -0.50 -13.15
C THR A 262 5.30 -0.14 -13.82
N VAL A 263 4.59 -1.14 -14.35
CA VAL A 263 3.29 -0.96 -15.00
C VAL A 263 2.24 -1.75 -14.25
N THR A 264 1.11 -1.12 -13.94
CA THR A 264 -0.12 -1.79 -13.55
C THR A 264 -1.28 -1.27 -14.38
N THR A 265 -2.25 -2.13 -14.67
CA THR A 265 -3.42 -1.80 -15.48
C THR A 265 -4.65 -1.67 -14.57
N HIS A 266 -5.37 -0.57 -14.73
CA HIS A 266 -6.60 -0.27 -14.02
C HIS A 266 -7.73 0.00 -15.02
N ASP A 267 -8.95 -0.40 -14.65
CA ASP A 267 -10.12 -0.18 -15.48
C ASP A 267 -10.63 1.26 -15.33
N CYS A 268 -11.17 1.81 -16.41
CA CYS A 268 -11.88 3.08 -16.43
C CYS A 268 -13.38 2.86 -16.62
N PRO A 269 -14.23 3.77 -16.09
CA PRO A 269 -15.68 3.69 -16.27
C PRO A 269 -16.15 3.74 -17.73
N ASP A 270 -15.35 4.31 -18.62
CA ASP A 270 -15.64 4.42 -20.07
C ASP A 270 -15.18 3.19 -20.89
N GLY A 271 -14.82 2.09 -20.23
CA GLY A 271 -14.38 0.84 -20.87
C GLY A 271 -12.95 0.84 -21.38
N LYS A 272 -12.21 1.94 -21.22
CA LYS A 272 -10.77 2.00 -21.49
C LYS A 272 -10.00 1.48 -20.30
N VAL A 273 -8.68 1.35 -20.47
CA VAL A 273 -7.76 1.02 -19.38
C VAL A 273 -6.73 2.13 -19.19
N VAL A 274 -6.23 2.23 -17.96
CA VAL A 274 -5.14 3.14 -17.62
C VAL A 274 -3.95 2.33 -17.16
N TRP A 275 -2.80 2.56 -17.75
CA TRP A 275 -1.54 2.13 -17.21
C TRP A 275 -1.01 3.15 -16.21
N TYR A 276 -0.79 2.71 -14.99
CA TYR A 276 -0.05 3.45 -13.98
C TYR A 276 1.42 3.10 -14.15
N LEU A 277 2.23 4.08 -14.53
CA LEU A 277 3.66 3.93 -14.79
C LEU A 277 4.45 4.54 -13.64
N GLY A 278 5.06 3.69 -12.84
CA GLY A 278 5.95 4.04 -11.72
C GLY A 278 7.38 3.58 -11.99
N GLY A 279 8.22 3.59 -10.95
CA GLY A 279 9.62 3.19 -10.99
C GLY A 279 10.57 4.38 -11.19
N ASP A 280 11.83 4.10 -11.47
CA ASP A 280 12.91 5.10 -11.57
C ASP A 280 12.60 6.20 -12.60
N LEU A 281 11.92 5.84 -13.70
CA LEU A 281 11.52 6.79 -14.74
C LEU A 281 10.56 7.86 -14.19
N ALA A 282 9.59 7.46 -13.37
CA ALA A 282 8.63 8.36 -12.75
C ALA A 282 9.27 9.18 -11.62
N GLU A 283 10.17 8.58 -10.85
CA GLU A 283 10.90 9.27 -9.77
C GLU A 283 11.84 10.38 -10.30
N ARG A 284 12.41 10.22 -11.50
CA ARG A 284 13.29 11.25 -12.13
C ARG A 284 12.54 12.45 -12.68
N GLY A 285 11.24 12.35 -12.84
CA GLY A 285 10.38 13.45 -13.28
C GLY A 285 9.96 14.41 -12.16
N VAL A 286 10.54 14.27 -10.97
CA VAL A 286 10.22 15.08 -9.77
C VAL A 286 11.24 16.18 -9.58
#